data_bc3c8afa475193fb03b62f68f2b5b20b
#
_entry.id   bc3c8afa475193fb03b62f68f2b5b20b
#
_cell.length_a   1.000
_cell.length_b   1.000
_cell.length_c   1.000
_cell.angle_alpha   90.00
_cell.angle_beta   90.00
_cell.angle_gamma   90.00
#
_symmetry.space_group_name_H-M   'P 1'
#
loop_
_entity.id
_entity.type
_entity.pdbx_description
1 polymer ?
#
loop_
_entity_poly.entity_id
_entity_poly.type
_entity_poly.pdbx_seq_one_letter_code
_entity_poly.pdbx_strand_id
1 'polypeptide(L)'
;MSVKLDEKDLAILTLIQENSKLTANQIAKKINIPITTVFAKIKRMEEMGIIKQYRAILSPEKLNLSTAAFILAAVSYRAKNEDETPISQRQVAEEIARFPEVQEVHIITGDWDLLVKLRAENVDAVGKFVVDKLRLIKGLDKTLTCMVFETVKESTSLPQTFRKNLLKP
;
A
#
# COMPACT_ATOMS: atom_id res chain seq x y z
N MET A 1 -2.44 0.76 -22.66
CA MET A 1 -2.51 2.11 -23.26
C MET A 1 -1.57 3.04 -22.49
N SER A 2 -0.67 3.74 -23.16
CA SER A 2 0.20 4.75 -22.54
C SER A 2 -0.64 5.96 -22.14
N VAL A 3 -0.68 6.25 -20.84
CA VAL A 3 -1.38 7.43 -20.31
C VAL A 3 -0.54 8.67 -20.65
N LYS A 4 -1.06 9.54 -21.51
CA LYS A 4 -0.38 10.79 -21.90
C LYS A 4 -0.74 11.90 -20.90
N LEU A 5 0.20 12.26 -20.02
CA LEU A 5 0.12 13.38 -19.08
C LEU A 5 1.01 14.52 -19.56
N ASP A 6 0.54 15.75 -19.40
CA ASP A 6 1.33 16.96 -19.66
C ASP A 6 2.05 17.46 -18.37
N GLU A 7 2.90 18.47 -18.52
CA GLU A 7 3.64 19.06 -17.39
C GLU A 7 2.73 19.64 -16.31
N LYS A 8 1.56 20.16 -16.68
CA LYS A 8 0.59 20.72 -15.73
C LYS A 8 -0.09 19.61 -14.94
N ASP A 9 -0.41 18.46 -15.57
CA ASP A 9 -0.90 17.28 -14.87
C ASP A 9 0.11 16.82 -13.82
N LEU A 10 1.38 16.70 -14.19
CA LEU A 10 2.46 16.28 -13.31
C LEU A 10 2.70 17.26 -12.14
N ALA A 11 2.58 18.56 -12.41
CA ALA A 11 2.67 19.58 -11.37
C ALA A 11 1.51 19.48 -10.37
N ILE A 12 0.29 19.26 -10.85
CA ILE A 12 -0.89 19.02 -9.98
C ILE A 12 -0.67 17.77 -9.13
N LEU A 13 -0.29 16.64 -9.73
CA LEU A 13 -0.05 15.37 -9.03
C LEU A 13 1.00 15.53 -7.92
N THR A 14 2.08 16.27 -8.18
CA THR A 14 3.11 16.55 -7.18
C THR A 14 2.53 17.28 -5.98
N LEU A 15 1.75 18.34 -6.22
CA LEU A 15 1.17 19.14 -5.14
C LEU A 15 0.16 18.36 -4.29
N ILE A 16 -0.72 17.59 -4.93
CA ILE A 16 -1.74 16.81 -4.20
C ILE A 16 -1.13 15.61 -3.48
N GLN A 17 -0.03 15.03 -3.99
CA GLN A 17 0.69 13.96 -3.32
C GLN A 17 1.40 14.46 -2.05
N GLU A 18 1.88 15.71 -2.04
CA GLU A 18 2.48 16.35 -0.87
C GLU A 18 1.41 16.80 0.14
N ASN A 19 0.31 17.37 -0.36
CA ASN A 19 -0.79 17.83 0.48
C ASN A 19 -2.14 17.73 -0.25
N SER A 20 -2.86 16.67 0.03
CA SER A 20 -4.19 16.40 -0.56
C SER A 20 -5.30 17.36 -0.09
N LYS A 21 -5.05 18.22 0.93
CA LYS A 21 -5.98 19.27 1.38
C LYS A 21 -5.91 20.55 0.56
N LEU A 22 -4.96 20.66 -0.38
CA LEU A 22 -4.89 21.84 -1.23
C LEU A 22 -6.17 21.97 -2.06
N THR A 23 -6.79 23.15 -1.98
CA THR A 23 -7.94 23.48 -2.82
C THR A 23 -7.50 23.73 -4.27
N ALA A 24 -8.40 23.53 -5.23
CA ALA A 24 -8.13 23.82 -6.62
C ALA A 24 -7.65 25.26 -6.86
N ASN A 25 -8.16 26.23 -6.07
CA ASN A 25 -7.71 27.63 -6.11
C ASN A 25 -6.26 27.78 -5.66
N GLN A 26 -5.87 27.09 -4.59
CA GLN A 26 -4.48 27.11 -4.09
C GLN A 26 -3.53 26.46 -5.11
N ILE A 27 -3.93 25.36 -5.72
CA ILE A 27 -3.17 24.69 -6.80
C ILE A 27 -3.04 25.63 -7.99
N ALA A 28 -4.15 26.22 -8.47
CA ALA A 28 -4.19 27.16 -9.60
C ALA A 28 -3.19 28.31 -9.43
N LYS A 29 -3.16 28.91 -8.22
CA LYS A 29 -2.21 29.97 -7.87
C LYS A 29 -0.76 29.50 -7.86
N LYS A 30 -0.48 28.28 -7.35
CA LYS A 30 0.89 27.75 -7.26
C LYS A 30 1.52 27.46 -8.62
N ILE A 31 0.73 27.01 -9.60
CA ILE A 31 1.23 26.63 -10.93
C ILE A 31 0.78 27.58 -12.04
N ASN A 32 0.17 28.72 -11.66
CA ASN A 32 -0.25 29.80 -12.55
C ASN A 32 -1.11 29.33 -13.74
N ILE A 33 -2.21 28.62 -13.45
CA ILE A 33 -3.21 28.20 -14.45
C ILE A 33 -4.62 28.52 -13.96
N PRO A 34 -5.63 28.60 -14.84
CA PRO A 34 -7.02 28.81 -14.45
C PRO A 34 -7.53 27.69 -13.53
N ILE A 35 -8.34 28.06 -12.53
CA ILE A 35 -8.94 27.12 -11.61
C ILE A 35 -9.80 26.06 -12.31
N THR A 36 -10.50 26.44 -13.36
CA THR A 36 -11.30 25.53 -14.21
C THR A 36 -10.45 24.45 -14.87
N THR A 37 -9.22 24.81 -15.27
CA THR A 37 -8.24 23.87 -15.82
C THR A 37 -7.79 22.88 -14.75
N VAL A 38 -7.58 23.32 -13.50
CA VAL A 38 -7.21 22.43 -12.40
C VAL A 38 -8.31 21.41 -12.15
N PHE A 39 -9.56 21.85 -12.04
CA PHE A 39 -10.70 20.96 -11.85
C PHE A 39 -10.83 19.92 -12.97
N ALA A 40 -10.76 20.36 -14.24
CA ALA A 40 -10.88 19.46 -15.38
C ALA A 40 -9.75 18.40 -15.39
N LYS A 41 -8.51 18.82 -15.07
CA LYS A 41 -7.35 17.92 -15.01
C LYS A 41 -7.44 16.92 -13.87
N ILE A 42 -7.80 17.35 -12.66
CA ILE A 42 -7.98 16.48 -11.51
C ILE A 42 -9.05 15.43 -11.83
N LYS A 43 -10.24 15.86 -12.27
CA LYS A 43 -11.35 14.97 -12.63
C LYS A 43 -10.93 13.93 -13.67
N ARG A 44 -10.23 14.36 -14.72
CA ARG A 44 -9.70 13.45 -15.74
C ARG A 44 -8.75 12.40 -15.14
N MET A 45 -7.84 12.82 -14.25
CA MET A 45 -6.89 11.90 -13.61
C MET A 45 -7.55 10.93 -12.63
N GLU A 46 -8.64 11.33 -11.99
CA GLU A 46 -9.50 10.45 -11.19
C GLU A 46 -10.22 9.42 -12.07
N GLU A 47 -10.87 9.86 -13.14
CA GLU A 47 -11.55 8.98 -14.10
C GLU A 47 -10.61 7.97 -14.76
N MET A 48 -9.35 8.38 -15.01
CA MET A 48 -8.30 7.51 -15.52
C MET A 48 -7.68 6.58 -14.46
N GLY A 49 -8.09 6.69 -13.19
CA GLY A 49 -7.55 5.89 -12.08
C GLY A 49 -6.09 6.22 -11.69
N ILE A 50 -5.56 7.35 -12.16
CA ILE A 50 -4.22 7.85 -11.76
C ILE A 50 -4.26 8.31 -10.31
N ILE A 51 -5.28 9.07 -9.95
CA ILE A 51 -5.62 9.41 -8.58
C ILE A 51 -6.62 8.35 -8.11
N LYS A 52 -6.16 7.46 -7.23
CA LYS A 52 -6.98 6.36 -6.72
C LYS A 52 -7.87 6.79 -5.56
N GLN A 53 -7.35 7.65 -4.69
CA GLN A 53 -8.03 8.13 -3.49
C GLN A 53 -7.26 9.29 -2.84
N TYR A 54 -7.96 10.01 -1.98
CA TYR A 54 -7.39 10.98 -1.04
C TYR A 54 -7.52 10.41 0.36
N ARG A 55 -6.42 10.41 1.13
CA ARG A 55 -6.45 9.93 2.52
C ARG A 55 -5.57 10.77 3.44
N ALA A 56 -5.93 10.83 4.70
CA ALA A 56 -5.08 11.37 5.75
C ALA A 56 -4.02 10.34 6.15
N ILE A 57 -2.80 10.80 6.39
CA ILE A 57 -1.76 9.99 7.04
C ILE A 57 -1.86 10.26 8.53
N LEU A 58 -2.16 9.22 9.31
CA LEU A 58 -2.33 9.30 10.75
C LEU A 58 -1.03 8.94 11.46
N SER A 59 -0.80 9.49 12.67
CA SER A 59 0.31 9.06 13.53
C SER A 59 -0.11 7.82 14.31
N PRO A 60 0.50 6.66 14.04
CA PRO A 60 0.16 5.42 14.74
C PRO A 60 0.47 5.50 16.24
N GLU A 61 1.54 6.22 16.60
CA GLU A 61 1.98 6.37 17.99
C GLU A 61 0.92 7.11 18.83
N LYS A 62 0.28 8.15 18.24
CA LYS A 62 -0.78 8.92 18.90
C LYS A 62 -2.10 8.16 19.00
N LEU A 63 -2.24 7.07 18.24
CA LEU A 63 -3.43 6.22 18.21
C LEU A 63 -3.19 4.86 18.89
N ASN A 64 -2.11 4.74 19.68
CA ASN A 64 -1.72 3.52 20.39
C ASN A 64 -1.49 2.29 19.44
N LEU A 65 -1.05 2.53 18.21
CA LEU A 65 -0.68 1.51 17.23
C LEU A 65 0.81 1.62 16.87
N SER A 66 1.64 1.84 17.89
CA SER A 66 3.06 2.16 17.72
C SER A 66 3.93 1.00 17.23
N THR A 67 3.48 -0.23 17.45
CA THR A 67 4.24 -1.42 17.08
C THR A 67 3.98 -1.80 15.62
N ALA A 68 5.03 -1.80 14.82
CA ALA A 68 4.99 -2.29 13.44
C ALA A 68 5.75 -3.60 13.33
N ALA A 69 5.28 -4.50 12.47
CA ALA A 69 5.99 -5.74 12.15
C ALA A 69 5.84 -6.07 10.66
N PHE A 70 6.89 -6.69 10.13
CA PHE A 70 6.85 -7.38 8.85
C PHE A 70 6.87 -8.88 9.09
N ILE A 71 5.95 -9.60 8.45
CA ILE A 71 5.90 -11.05 8.52
C ILE A 71 6.19 -11.60 7.13
N LEU A 72 7.24 -12.39 7.05
CA LEU A 72 7.53 -13.23 5.90
C LEU A 72 6.81 -14.56 6.09
N ALA A 73 6.13 -15.03 5.06
CA ALA A 73 5.36 -16.27 5.13
C ALA A 73 5.62 -17.14 3.91
N ALA A 74 5.72 -18.45 4.14
CA ALA A 74 5.79 -19.44 3.08
C ALA A 74 4.45 -20.17 2.95
N VAL A 75 4.05 -20.47 1.73
CA VAL A 75 2.80 -21.17 1.40
C VAL A 75 3.10 -22.58 0.96
N SER A 76 2.43 -23.56 1.56
CA SER A 76 2.47 -24.94 1.10
C SER A 76 1.44 -25.15 -0.01
N TYR A 77 1.93 -25.44 -1.21
CA TYR A 77 1.07 -25.74 -2.37
C TYR A 77 0.54 -27.18 -2.38
N ARG A 78 1.02 -28.03 -1.44
CA ARG A 78 0.60 -29.40 -1.37
C ARG A 78 -0.77 -29.51 -0.71
N ALA A 79 -1.74 -30.01 -1.45
CA ALA A 79 -2.95 -30.56 -0.85
C ALA A 79 -2.56 -31.68 0.12
N LYS A 80 -3.11 -31.70 1.32
CA LYS A 80 -2.83 -32.77 2.31
C LYS A 80 -3.41 -34.11 1.87
N ASN A 81 -4.39 -34.11 0.99
CA ASN A 81 -5.07 -35.30 0.44
C ASN A 81 -5.20 -35.16 -1.08
N GLU A 82 -5.24 -36.27 -1.82
CA GLU A 82 -5.36 -36.32 -3.29
C GLU A 82 -6.65 -35.66 -3.82
N ASP A 83 -7.69 -35.56 -3.02
CA ASP A 83 -8.98 -34.95 -3.35
C ASP A 83 -9.07 -33.43 -3.07
N GLU A 84 -8.02 -32.83 -2.49
CA GLU A 84 -8.02 -31.39 -2.19
C GLU A 84 -7.46 -30.55 -3.36
N THR A 85 -8.17 -29.49 -3.69
CA THR A 85 -7.67 -28.51 -4.66
C THR A 85 -6.36 -27.86 -4.16
N PRO A 86 -5.36 -27.68 -5.03
CA PRO A 86 -4.11 -27.00 -4.67
C PRO A 86 -4.40 -25.60 -4.09
N ILE A 87 -3.73 -25.27 -3.00
CA ILE A 87 -3.90 -23.97 -2.34
C ILE A 87 -3.18 -22.91 -3.17
N SER A 88 -3.90 -21.87 -3.53
CA SER A 88 -3.33 -20.75 -4.27
C SER A 88 -2.69 -19.74 -3.30
N GLN A 89 -1.42 -19.40 -3.57
CA GLN A 89 -0.73 -18.29 -2.88
C GLN A 89 -1.56 -16.99 -2.86
N ARG A 90 -2.30 -16.71 -3.94
CA ARG A 90 -3.19 -15.55 -4.05
C ARG A 90 -4.35 -15.64 -3.07
N GLN A 91 -4.98 -16.80 -2.92
CA GLN A 91 -6.07 -17.00 -1.97
C GLN A 91 -5.60 -16.78 -0.53
N VAL A 92 -4.42 -17.32 -0.17
CA VAL A 92 -3.81 -17.09 1.15
C VAL A 92 -3.54 -15.60 1.37
N ALA A 93 -2.98 -14.91 0.38
CA ALA A 93 -2.71 -13.46 0.46
C ALA A 93 -4.00 -12.64 0.63
N GLU A 94 -5.06 -12.98 -0.10
CA GLU A 94 -6.37 -12.32 -0.01
C GLU A 94 -7.04 -12.55 1.35
N GLU A 95 -6.88 -13.73 1.94
CA GLU A 95 -7.38 -14.05 3.28
C GLU A 95 -6.65 -13.23 4.34
N ILE A 96 -5.32 -13.15 4.27
CA ILE A 96 -4.50 -12.32 5.15
C ILE A 96 -4.88 -10.84 5.05
N ALA A 97 -5.13 -10.35 3.83
CA ALA A 97 -5.46 -8.96 3.59
C ALA A 97 -6.81 -8.51 4.19
N ARG A 98 -7.66 -9.44 4.64
CA ARG A 98 -8.94 -9.12 5.30
C ARG A 98 -8.81 -8.75 6.77
N PHE A 99 -7.69 -9.07 7.41
CA PHE A 99 -7.48 -8.71 8.80
C PHE A 99 -7.25 -7.20 8.97
N PRO A 100 -7.96 -6.54 9.89
CA PRO A 100 -7.88 -5.09 10.08
C PRO A 100 -6.51 -4.61 10.56
N GLU A 101 -5.71 -5.47 11.19
CA GLU A 101 -4.35 -5.18 11.64
C GLU A 101 -3.36 -5.10 10.47
N VAL A 102 -3.72 -5.71 9.34
CA VAL A 102 -2.86 -5.81 8.16
C VAL A 102 -2.97 -4.54 7.31
N GLN A 103 -1.83 -3.93 7.03
CA GLN A 103 -1.72 -2.75 6.18
C GLN A 103 -1.36 -3.08 4.73
N GLU A 104 -0.49 -4.06 4.53
CA GLU A 104 0.03 -4.44 3.21
C GLU A 104 0.23 -5.95 3.15
N VAL A 105 -0.09 -6.53 1.99
CA VAL A 105 0.23 -7.93 1.66
C VAL A 105 0.80 -7.94 0.25
N HIS A 106 2.01 -8.49 0.12
CA HIS A 106 2.70 -8.61 -1.15
C HIS A 106 3.04 -10.07 -1.41
N ILE A 107 2.79 -10.53 -2.64
CA ILE A 107 3.34 -11.78 -3.15
C ILE A 107 4.75 -11.46 -3.62
N ILE A 108 5.74 -12.16 -3.09
CA ILE A 108 7.17 -11.91 -3.35
C ILE A 108 7.84 -13.15 -3.95
N THR A 109 9.05 -12.98 -4.42
CA THR A 109 9.90 -14.07 -4.94
C THR A 109 11.08 -14.30 -4.01
N GLY A 110 11.61 -15.53 -3.97
CA GLY A 110 12.75 -15.95 -3.14
C GLY A 110 12.35 -17.04 -2.16
N ASP A 111 13.00 -17.07 -0.99
CA ASP A 111 12.77 -18.09 0.04
C ASP A 111 11.42 -17.97 0.75
N TRP A 112 10.71 -16.91 0.53
CA TRP A 112 9.40 -16.60 1.08
C TRP A 112 8.42 -16.22 -0.02
N ASP A 113 7.16 -16.55 0.17
CA ASP A 113 6.09 -16.32 -0.80
C ASP A 113 5.34 -15.02 -0.57
N LEU A 114 5.20 -14.61 0.70
CA LEU A 114 4.43 -13.43 1.11
C LEU A 114 5.23 -12.54 2.04
N LEU A 115 5.05 -11.22 1.87
CA LEU A 115 5.45 -10.19 2.82
C LEU A 115 4.20 -9.47 3.29
N VAL A 116 3.97 -9.48 4.61
CA VAL A 116 2.84 -8.85 5.27
C VAL A 116 3.34 -7.74 6.18
N LYS A 117 2.76 -6.55 6.09
CA LYS A 117 3.00 -5.46 7.04
C LYS A 117 1.77 -5.28 7.92
N LEU A 118 1.97 -5.23 9.22
CA LEU A 118 0.91 -4.97 10.18
C LEU A 118 1.32 -3.94 11.23
N ARG A 119 0.31 -3.37 11.88
CA ARG A 119 0.49 -2.52 13.07
C ARG A 119 -0.39 -3.01 14.19
N ALA A 120 0.14 -2.89 15.41
CA ALA A 120 -0.53 -3.31 16.64
C ALA A 120 -0.15 -2.37 17.80
N GLU A 121 -0.85 -2.52 18.91
CA GLU A 121 -0.59 -1.73 20.12
C GLU A 121 0.78 -2.07 20.73
N ASN A 122 1.15 -3.34 20.75
CA ASN A 122 2.37 -3.84 21.38
C ASN A 122 2.82 -5.16 20.75
N VAL A 123 3.98 -5.65 21.21
CA VAL A 123 4.59 -6.91 20.73
C VAL A 123 3.70 -8.13 21.02
N ASP A 124 3.01 -8.13 22.18
CA ASP A 124 2.09 -9.21 22.55
C ASP A 124 0.90 -9.33 21.58
N ALA A 125 0.34 -8.19 21.17
CA ALA A 125 -0.71 -8.15 20.17
C ALA A 125 -0.25 -8.67 18.78
N VAL A 126 1.00 -8.40 18.39
CA VAL A 126 1.60 -9.02 17.19
C VAL A 126 1.72 -10.53 17.34
N GLY A 127 2.19 -11.01 18.51
CA GLY A 127 2.30 -12.42 18.80
C GLY A 127 0.95 -13.15 18.74
N LYS A 128 -0.07 -12.56 19.36
CA LYS A 128 -1.47 -13.07 19.31
C LYS A 128 -2.00 -13.13 17.89
N PHE A 129 -1.78 -12.07 17.10
CA PHE A 129 -2.17 -12.07 15.69
C PHE A 129 -1.54 -13.25 14.93
N VAL A 130 -0.25 -13.51 15.13
CA VAL A 130 0.44 -14.61 14.44
C VAL A 130 -0.10 -15.99 14.89
N VAL A 131 -0.27 -16.18 16.20
CA VAL A 131 -0.66 -17.48 16.75
C VAL A 131 -2.14 -17.77 16.56
N ASP A 132 -2.99 -16.79 16.84
CA ASP A 132 -4.44 -16.99 16.94
C ASP A 132 -5.18 -16.74 15.62
N LYS A 133 -4.53 -16.03 14.66
CA LYS A 133 -5.14 -15.70 13.38
C LYS A 133 -4.32 -16.23 12.20
N LEU A 134 -3.08 -15.79 12.08
CA LEU A 134 -2.29 -16.03 10.87
C LEU A 134 -2.01 -17.53 10.68
N ARG A 135 -1.61 -18.25 11.74
CA ARG A 135 -1.31 -19.68 11.68
C ARG A 135 -2.52 -20.58 11.43
N LEU A 136 -3.73 -20.04 11.56
CA LEU A 136 -4.96 -20.80 11.29
C LEU A 136 -5.32 -20.77 9.79
N ILE A 137 -4.66 -19.95 8.98
CA ILE A 137 -4.92 -19.86 7.56
C ILE A 137 -4.43 -21.14 6.87
N LYS A 138 -5.36 -21.80 6.18
CA LYS A 138 -5.05 -23.01 5.42
C LYS A 138 -4.02 -22.69 4.32
N GLY A 139 -2.96 -23.51 4.25
CA GLY A 139 -1.89 -23.36 3.28
C GLY A 139 -0.71 -22.51 3.76
N LEU A 140 -0.82 -21.87 4.89
CA LEU A 140 0.34 -21.23 5.51
C LEU A 140 1.23 -22.31 6.14
N ASP A 141 2.51 -22.36 5.75
CA ASP A 141 3.48 -23.38 6.21
C ASP A 141 4.31 -22.84 7.37
N LYS A 142 5.06 -21.79 7.13
CA LYS A 142 5.92 -21.15 8.13
C LYS A 142 5.87 -19.64 8.05
N THR A 143 6.19 -18.99 9.17
CA THR A 143 6.26 -17.54 9.28
C THR A 143 7.52 -17.10 9.99
N LEU A 144 8.06 -15.95 9.56
CA LEU A 144 9.13 -15.23 10.26
C LEU A 144 8.63 -13.83 10.56
N THR A 145 8.50 -13.48 11.83
CA THR A 145 8.06 -12.16 12.26
C THR A 145 9.27 -11.27 12.55
N CYS A 146 9.40 -10.18 11.82
CA CYS A 146 10.42 -9.14 11.98
C CYS A 146 9.77 -7.93 12.65
N MET A 147 10.08 -7.72 13.94
CA MET A 147 9.62 -6.51 14.64
C MET A 147 10.40 -5.31 14.16
N VAL A 148 9.70 -4.21 13.88
CA VAL A 148 10.34 -2.95 13.53
C VAL A 148 10.83 -2.27 14.80
N PHE A 149 12.14 -2.09 14.90
CA PHE A 149 12.76 -1.38 16.01
C PHE A 149 12.65 0.14 15.82
N GLU A 150 12.94 0.62 14.60
CA GLU A 150 12.88 2.04 14.23
C GLU A 150 12.45 2.20 12.78
N THR A 151 11.57 3.16 12.52
CA THR A 151 11.17 3.54 11.16
C THR A 151 11.87 4.83 10.76
N VAL A 152 12.93 4.72 9.97
CA VAL A 152 13.70 5.89 9.48
C VAL A 152 12.90 6.65 8.42
N LYS A 153 12.15 5.94 7.58
CA LYS A 153 11.29 6.54 6.55
C LYS A 153 10.13 5.63 6.22
N GLU A 154 8.94 6.20 6.22
CA GLU A 154 7.73 5.57 5.70
C GLU A 154 7.01 6.56 4.78
N SER A 155 6.73 6.18 3.56
CA SER A 155 6.02 7.03 2.60
C SER A 155 5.34 6.20 1.53
N THR A 156 4.11 6.56 1.20
CA THR A 156 3.38 6.04 0.05
C THR A 156 3.49 6.95 -1.18
N SER A 157 4.25 8.04 -1.06
CA SER A 157 4.47 8.97 -2.16
C SER A 157 5.35 8.36 -3.23
N LEU A 158 4.92 8.44 -4.48
CA LEU A 158 5.72 8.01 -5.61
C LEU A 158 6.93 8.93 -5.80
N PRO A 159 8.11 8.39 -6.16
CA PRO A 159 9.29 9.19 -6.47
C PRO A 159 9.00 10.17 -7.61
N GLN A 160 9.49 11.41 -7.52
CA GLN A 160 9.30 12.40 -8.58
C GLN A 160 9.94 12.03 -9.94
N THR A 161 10.69 10.94 -9.98
CA THR A 161 11.22 10.35 -11.23
C THR A 161 10.12 9.95 -12.22
N PHE A 162 8.86 9.78 -11.77
CA PHE A 162 7.73 9.55 -12.67
C PHE A 162 7.58 10.67 -13.71
N ARG A 163 7.98 11.93 -13.40
CA ARG A 163 8.00 13.04 -14.36
C ARG A 163 8.88 12.75 -15.58
N LYS A 164 10.09 12.24 -15.33
CA LYS A 164 11.05 11.92 -16.41
C LYS A 164 10.56 10.79 -17.32
N ASN A 165 9.82 9.83 -16.76
CA ASN A 165 9.35 8.65 -17.49
C ASN A 165 8.13 8.95 -18.37
N LEU A 166 7.31 9.93 -18.01
CA LEU A 166 6.07 10.29 -18.71
C LEU A 166 6.25 11.42 -19.74
N LEU A 167 7.35 12.18 -19.63
CA LEU A 167 7.69 13.28 -20.57
C LEU A 167 8.71 12.85 -21.65
N LYS A 168 9.11 11.57 -21.70
CA LYS A 168 9.91 11.07 -22.82
C LYS A 168 9.03 11.04 -24.07
N PRO A 169 9.54 11.56 -25.20
CA PRO A 169 8.82 11.60 -26.49
C PRO A 169 8.48 10.18 -27.00
#